data_9eafd735649a5936b76ceeeeaceeeb0d
#
_entry.id   9eafd735649a5936b76ceeeeaceeeb0d
#
_cell.length_a   1.000
_cell.length_b   1.000
_cell.length_c   1.000
_cell.angle_alpha   90.00
_cell.angle_beta   90.00
_cell.angle_gamma   90.00
#
_symmetry.space_group_name_H-M   'P 1'
#
loop_
_entity.id
_entity.type
_entity.pdbx_description
1 polymer ?
#
loop_
_entity_poly.entity_id
_entity_poly.type
_entity_poly.pdbx_seq_one_letter_code
_entity_poly.pdbx_strand_id
1 'polypeptide(L)'
;MYAQKRMNLYKQQSVQTSPAQLVAKLYDLGIRACREEDRVKLRKVLVELIGSINFEKGGALAEQLYGLYQYCMQESATGDLQTIADLLDELRTTWRQHVLRNRAA
;
A
#
# COMPACT_ATOMS: atom_id res chain seq x y z
N MET A 1 -19.04 7.15 15.29
CA MET A 1 -17.84 7.92 15.06
C MET A 1 -17.20 7.58 13.74
N TYR A 2 -16.58 8.55 13.12
CA TYR A 2 -16.06 8.44 11.77
C TYR A 2 -14.99 7.32 11.62
N ALA A 3 -14.04 7.25 12.55
CA ALA A 3 -12.99 6.25 12.51
C ALA A 3 -13.53 4.83 12.63
N GLN A 4 -14.55 4.65 13.46
CA GLN A 4 -15.15 3.34 13.69
C GLN A 4 -15.94 2.88 12.46
N LYS A 5 -16.62 3.79 11.78
CA LYS A 5 -17.32 3.51 10.53
C LYS A 5 -16.34 3.02 9.45
N ARG A 6 -15.19 3.67 9.37
CA ARG A 6 -14.15 3.31 8.42
C ARG A 6 -13.59 1.92 8.69
N MET A 7 -13.36 1.59 9.95
CA MET A 7 -12.88 0.26 10.34
C MET A 7 -13.90 -0.83 10.02
N ASN A 8 -15.18 -0.54 10.18
CA ASN A 8 -16.24 -1.50 9.85
C ASN A 8 -16.28 -1.79 8.35
N LEU A 9 -16.05 -0.77 7.51
CA LEU A 9 -15.99 -0.96 6.06
C LEU A 9 -14.81 -1.86 5.69
N TYR A 10 -13.66 -1.67 6.32
CA TYR A 10 -12.50 -2.54 6.11
C TYR A 10 -12.79 -3.97 6.52
N LYS A 11 -13.45 -4.17 7.66
CA LYS A 11 -13.80 -5.51 8.13
C LYS A 11 -14.76 -6.19 7.17
N GLN A 12 -15.73 -5.47 6.63
CA GLN A 12 -16.65 -6.02 5.65
C GLN A 12 -15.93 -6.43 4.38
N GLN A 13 -14.99 -5.62 3.92
CA GLN A 13 -14.18 -5.95 2.76
C GLN A 13 -13.26 -7.15 3.02
N SER A 14 -12.71 -7.25 4.23
CA SER A 14 -11.80 -8.34 4.57
C SER A 14 -12.50 -9.69 4.67
N VAL A 15 -13.81 -9.73 4.81
CA VAL A 15 -14.57 -10.98 4.73
C VAL A 15 -14.51 -11.56 3.31
N GLN A 16 -14.47 -10.69 2.30
CA GLN A 16 -14.45 -11.07 0.89
C GLN A 16 -13.08 -10.96 0.24
N THR A 17 -12.17 -10.20 0.85
CA THR A 17 -10.85 -9.91 0.29
C THR A 17 -9.79 -10.15 1.36
N SER A 18 -8.79 -10.99 1.08
CA SER A 18 -7.72 -11.25 2.03
C SER A 18 -6.89 -9.99 2.28
N PRO A 19 -6.22 -9.87 3.46
CA PRO A 19 -5.31 -8.75 3.71
C PRO A 19 -4.23 -8.61 2.64
N ALA A 20 -3.72 -9.74 2.13
CA ALA A 20 -2.72 -9.71 1.07
C ALA A 20 -3.27 -9.11 -0.23
N GLN A 21 -4.52 -9.41 -0.58
CA GLN A 21 -5.17 -8.83 -1.75
C GLN A 21 -5.43 -7.34 -1.56
N LEU A 22 -5.76 -6.91 -0.34
CA LEU A 22 -5.94 -5.49 -0.03
C LEU A 22 -4.66 -4.70 -0.25
N VAL A 23 -3.51 -5.24 0.15
CA VAL A 23 -2.22 -4.58 -0.07
C VAL A 23 -1.95 -4.42 -1.56
N ALA A 24 -2.18 -5.47 -2.36
CA ALA A 24 -2.02 -5.40 -3.82
C ALA A 24 -2.93 -4.31 -4.41
N LYS A 25 -4.16 -4.21 -3.92
CA LYS A 25 -5.09 -3.18 -4.38
C LYS A 25 -4.63 -1.78 -4.01
N LEU A 26 -4.03 -1.61 -2.84
CA LEU A 26 -3.46 -0.33 -2.44
C LEU A 26 -2.34 0.10 -3.38
N TYR A 27 -1.48 -0.84 -3.81
CA TYR A 27 -0.47 -0.54 -4.81
C TYR A 27 -1.09 -0.05 -6.12
N ASP A 28 -2.14 -0.74 -6.59
CA ASP A 28 -2.87 -0.33 -7.81
C ASP A 28 -3.41 1.10 -7.68
N LEU A 29 -4.02 1.41 -6.55
CA LEU A 29 -4.59 2.73 -6.31
C LEU A 29 -3.51 3.81 -6.23
N GLY A 30 -2.38 3.50 -5.62
CA GLY A 30 -1.25 4.42 -5.53
C GLY A 30 -0.67 4.74 -6.89
N ILE A 31 -0.47 3.72 -7.73
CA ILE A 31 0.03 3.89 -9.09
C ILE A 31 -0.94 4.75 -9.91
N ARG A 32 -2.24 4.46 -9.78
CA ARG A 32 -3.26 5.25 -10.47
C ARG A 32 -3.23 6.71 -10.03
N ALA A 33 -3.11 6.94 -8.72
CA ALA A 33 -3.03 8.30 -8.20
C ALA A 33 -1.84 9.06 -8.77
N CYS A 34 -0.69 8.40 -8.93
CA CYS A 34 0.48 9.00 -9.57
C CYS A 34 0.19 9.39 -11.02
N ARG A 35 -0.46 8.52 -11.77
CA ARG A 35 -0.81 8.76 -13.17
C ARG A 35 -1.80 9.91 -13.33
N GLU A 36 -2.70 10.04 -12.38
CA GLU A 36 -3.71 11.11 -12.36
C GLU A 36 -3.15 12.39 -11.74
N GLU A 37 -1.92 12.37 -11.29
CA GLU A 37 -1.27 13.48 -10.59
C GLU A 37 -2.07 13.94 -9.37
N ASP A 38 -2.72 12.99 -8.70
CA ASP A 38 -3.52 13.24 -7.51
C ASP A 38 -2.68 12.96 -6.27
N ARG A 39 -1.95 13.97 -5.82
CA ARG A 39 -1.03 13.84 -4.69
C ARG A 39 -1.75 13.60 -3.37
N VAL A 40 -2.93 14.16 -3.20
CA VAL A 40 -3.74 13.96 -1.99
C VAL A 40 -4.16 12.49 -1.88
N LYS A 41 -4.67 11.93 -2.95
CA LYS A 41 -5.07 10.53 -3.00
C LYS A 41 -3.89 9.59 -2.79
N LEU A 42 -2.75 9.91 -3.42
CA LEU A 42 -1.52 9.13 -3.25
C LEU A 42 -1.10 9.07 -1.78
N ARG A 43 -1.12 10.22 -1.10
CA ARG A 43 -0.73 10.26 0.31
C ARG A 43 -1.66 9.44 1.18
N LYS A 44 -2.96 9.44 0.89
CA LYS A 44 -3.93 8.62 1.62
C LYS A 44 -3.63 7.13 1.43
N VAL A 45 -3.30 6.71 0.22
CA VAL A 45 -2.94 5.33 -0.08
C VAL A 45 -1.67 4.95 0.70
N LEU A 46 -0.66 5.81 0.71
CA LEU A 46 0.59 5.55 1.41
C LEU A 46 0.37 5.39 2.92
N VAL A 47 -0.49 6.21 3.50
CA VAL A 47 -0.86 6.08 4.92
C VAL A 47 -1.46 4.70 5.19
N GLU A 48 -2.33 4.22 4.30
CA GLU A 48 -2.93 2.90 4.46
C GLU A 48 -1.89 1.79 4.30
N LEU A 49 -0.96 1.94 3.36
CA LEU A 49 0.12 0.97 3.20
C LEU A 49 0.99 0.90 4.47
N ILE A 50 1.34 2.04 5.03
CA ILE A 50 2.10 2.10 6.28
C ILE A 50 1.32 1.40 7.40
N GLY A 51 0.02 1.67 7.49
CA GLY A 51 -0.84 1.05 8.49
C GLY A 51 -0.99 -0.45 8.33
N SER A 52 -0.73 -0.99 7.14
CA SER A 52 -0.84 -2.43 6.88
C SER A 52 0.40 -3.22 7.31
N ILE A 53 1.48 -2.55 7.68
CA ILE A 53 2.73 -3.23 8.05
C ILE A 53 2.59 -3.93 9.39
N ASN A 54 2.98 -5.20 9.44
CA ASN A 54 3.05 -5.94 10.69
C ASN A 54 4.50 -6.01 11.15
N PHE A 55 4.87 -5.12 12.07
CA PHE A 55 6.25 -5.04 12.55
C PHE A 55 6.65 -6.23 13.40
N GLU A 56 5.71 -6.85 14.10
CA GLU A 56 6.01 -8.02 14.92
C GLU A 56 6.46 -9.22 14.08
N LYS A 57 5.71 -9.51 13.01
CA LYS A 57 5.97 -10.68 12.16
C LYS A 57 6.92 -10.37 11.01
N GLY A 58 6.95 -9.12 10.57
CA GLY A 58 7.71 -8.72 9.39
C GLY A 58 9.21 -8.48 9.63
N GLY A 59 9.60 -8.17 10.87
CA GLY A 59 11.00 -7.96 11.22
C GLY A 59 11.69 -6.95 10.32
N ALA A 60 12.85 -7.33 9.79
CA ALA A 60 13.66 -6.48 8.93
C ALA A 60 12.94 -6.05 7.66
N LEU A 61 12.12 -6.95 7.08
CA LEU A 61 11.36 -6.63 5.88
C LEU A 61 10.34 -5.52 6.16
N ALA A 62 9.68 -5.59 7.32
CA ALA A 62 8.70 -4.56 7.71
C ALA A 62 9.37 -3.19 7.83
N GLU A 63 10.55 -3.13 8.40
CA GLU A 63 11.31 -1.88 8.53
C GLU A 63 11.74 -1.34 7.17
N GLN A 64 12.15 -2.22 6.26
CA GLN A 64 12.52 -1.82 4.91
C GLN A 64 11.32 -1.25 4.15
N LEU A 65 10.17 -1.90 4.25
CA LEU A 65 8.94 -1.40 3.64
C LEU A 65 8.55 -0.04 4.21
N TYR A 66 8.63 0.10 5.51
CA TYR A 66 8.32 1.37 6.16
C TYR A 66 9.21 2.50 5.63
N GLY A 67 10.51 2.23 5.50
CA GLY A 67 11.45 3.21 4.95
C GLY A 67 11.10 3.62 3.52
N LEU A 68 10.72 2.63 2.69
CA LEU A 68 10.31 2.91 1.31
C LEU A 68 9.03 3.75 1.25
N TYR A 69 8.06 3.42 2.09
CA TYR A 69 6.80 4.18 2.13
C TYR A 69 7.02 5.60 2.66
N GLN A 70 7.91 5.77 3.63
CA GLN A 70 8.26 7.11 4.12
C GLN A 70 8.93 7.95 3.02
N TYR A 71 9.83 7.33 2.25
CA TYR A 71 10.42 7.99 1.10
C TYR A 71 9.33 8.46 0.13
N CYS A 72 8.39 7.57 -0.19
CA CYS A 72 7.29 7.93 -1.07
C CYS A 72 6.43 9.06 -0.49
N MET A 73 6.21 9.06 0.82
CA MET A 73 5.46 10.14 1.48
C MET A 73 6.16 11.48 1.30
N GLN A 74 7.47 11.52 1.49
CA GLN A 74 8.23 12.75 1.31
C GLN A 74 8.17 13.23 -0.13
N GLU A 75 8.37 12.33 -1.08
CA GLU A 75 8.34 12.68 -2.51
C GLU A 75 6.92 13.01 -2.98
N SER A 76 5.89 12.52 -2.33
CA SER A 76 4.50 12.75 -2.75
C SER A 76 4.08 14.20 -2.67
N ALA A 77 4.77 15.02 -1.88
CA ALA A 77 4.43 16.43 -1.72
C ALA A 77 4.83 17.26 -2.94
N THR A 78 6.08 17.11 -3.39
CA THR A 78 6.63 17.96 -4.47
C THR A 78 7.53 17.19 -5.43
N GLY A 79 7.78 15.92 -5.19
CA GLY A 79 8.72 15.13 -5.97
C GLY A 79 8.14 14.55 -7.26
N ASP A 80 8.92 13.66 -7.87
CA ASP A 80 8.57 13.04 -9.14
C ASP A 80 7.62 11.88 -8.93
N LEU A 81 6.39 12.04 -9.39
CA LEU A 81 5.35 11.01 -9.26
C LEU A 81 5.68 9.76 -10.07
N GLN A 82 6.42 9.90 -11.18
CA GLN A 82 6.79 8.73 -11.97
C GLN A 82 7.72 7.81 -11.20
N THR A 83 8.65 8.38 -10.44
CA THR A 83 9.56 7.59 -9.58
C THR A 83 8.76 6.81 -8.54
N ILE A 84 7.77 7.44 -7.94
CA ILE A 84 6.90 6.76 -6.97
C ILE A 84 6.11 5.65 -7.65
N ALA A 85 5.53 5.92 -8.82
CA ALA A 85 4.77 4.93 -9.57
C ALA A 85 5.62 3.72 -9.92
N ASP A 86 6.84 3.93 -10.36
CA ASP A 86 7.77 2.85 -10.71
C ASP A 86 8.09 2.00 -9.49
N LEU A 87 8.34 2.62 -8.34
CA LEU A 87 8.62 1.91 -7.11
C LEU A 87 7.43 1.08 -6.66
N LEU A 88 6.24 1.68 -6.68
CA LEU A 88 5.02 0.95 -6.29
C LEU A 88 4.73 -0.21 -7.25
N ASP A 89 5.05 -0.04 -8.53
CA ASP A 89 4.88 -1.10 -9.52
C ASP A 89 5.82 -2.28 -9.24
N GLU A 90 7.07 -2.02 -8.89
CA GLU A 90 8.01 -3.06 -8.49
C GLU A 90 7.53 -3.79 -7.24
N LEU A 91 7.08 -3.04 -6.24
CA LEU A 91 6.56 -3.62 -5.00
C LEU A 91 5.31 -4.47 -5.28
N ARG A 92 4.42 -4.00 -6.14
CA ARG A 92 3.22 -4.74 -6.52
C ARG A 92 3.57 -6.06 -7.21
N THR A 93 4.52 -6.01 -8.14
CA THR A 93 4.97 -7.21 -8.85
C THR A 93 5.53 -8.24 -7.88
N THR A 94 6.43 -7.80 -6.99
CA THR A 94 7.02 -8.68 -5.98
C THR A 94 5.96 -9.26 -5.06
N TRP A 95 5.01 -8.41 -4.63
CA TRP A 95 3.93 -8.84 -3.76
C TRP A 95 3.08 -9.92 -4.39
N ARG A 96 2.69 -9.74 -5.66
CA ARG A 96 1.89 -10.72 -6.40
C ARG A 96 2.62 -12.04 -6.58
N GLN A 97 3.92 -11.99 -6.86
CA GLN A 97 4.71 -13.19 -7.09
C GLN A 97 4.97 -13.98 -5.81
N HIS A 98 5.31 -13.30 -4.73
CA HIS A 98 5.82 -13.95 -3.52
C HIS A 98 4.79 -14.09 -2.41
N VAL A 99 3.73 -13.31 -2.41
CA VAL A 99 2.72 -13.36 -1.36
C VAL A 99 1.43 -13.95 -1.89
N LEU A 100 0.83 -13.36 -2.92
CA LEU A 100 -0.48 -13.81 -3.42
C LEU A 100 -0.38 -15.17 -4.10
N ARG A 101 0.65 -15.38 -4.91
CA ARG A 101 0.84 -16.63 -5.63
C ARG A 101 1.09 -17.80 -4.69
N ASN A 102 1.93 -17.58 -3.68
CA ASN A 102 2.23 -18.63 -2.70
C ASN A 102 1.02 -18.99 -1.85
N ARG A 103 0.15 -18.02 -1.59
CA ARG A 103 -1.09 -18.26 -0.83
C ARG A 103 -2.14 -18.98 -1.65
N ALA A 104 -2.15 -18.77 -2.95
CA ALA A 104 -3.09 -19.44 -3.86
C ALA A 104 -2.73 -20.92 -4.06
N ALA A 105 -1.47 -21.26 -3.86
CA ALA A 105 -1.02 -22.65 -3.95
C ALA A 105 -1.34 -23.42 -2.69
#